data_c89035b2ec1c04c0d5628039a9ee74c4
#
_entry.id   c89035b2ec1c04c0d5628039a9ee74c4
#
_cell.length_a   1.000
_cell.length_b   1.000
_cell.length_c   1.000
_cell.angle_alpha   90.00
_cell.angle_beta   90.00
_cell.angle_gamma   90.00
#
_symmetry.space_group_name_H-M   'P 1'
#
loop_
_entity.id
_entity.type
_entity.pdbx_description
1 polymer ?
#
loop_
_entity_poly.entity_id
_entity_poly.type
_entity_poly.pdbx_seq_one_letter_code
_entity_poly.pdbx_strand_id
1 'polypeptide(L)'
;MLKTKLNFIPLVLSLLVLPTVPNLISAADEVEEVVAIGTRRDARSVGDSPAPVDVLTGSDLKNQGATELDYMLRTLVPSFNVNTQPISDAATLIRPANLRGLPPDNMLVLTNGKRRHRGAVISFLGGGIADGAQGPDISAIPAIALKKVEVLRDGAAAQYGSDAIAGILNFVYKDAAEGYRLEIKSGEYKEGDGQTVRIGMNAGMPFTDDGYANFSLELQETDPTARSAQRGDAASLKEAGVPVWEHPFGNGEAQVWGSPKVKDDVKFVGNIGLELTPSSKFYLFGNYAEKNVMGGFFFRNPNNRTGVYDDGSDIRLIADVAQAAGGARTCPSNINAKDYNLIGDALAVYENDPNCFVFNQVFPGGFTPSFGGDVTDWSIASGVEGVFEGGTSYDYSVHIGENRADFVIINTLNPSLGPQSPTEFEPGSYIQLEKNFNADFVT
;
A
#
# COMPACT_ATOMS: atom_id res chain seq x y z
N MET A 1 -21.63 -12.94 6.13
CA MET A 1 -22.33 -11.90 5.35
C MET A 1 -21.76 -11.96 3.96
N LEU A 2 -22.56 -12.29 2.95
CA LEU A 2 -22.13 -12.34 1.55
C LEU A 2 -21.78 -10.90 1.10
N LYS A 3 -20.47 -10.59 0.98
CA LYS A 3 -20.03 -9.38 0.27
C LYS A 3 -20.20 -9.65 -1.23
N THR A 4 -21.22 -9.08 -1.83
CA THR A 4 -21.38 -9.05 -3.29
C THR A 4 -20.30 -8.14 -3.84
N LYS A 5 -19.20 -8.72 -4.32
CA LYS A 5 -18.15 -7.96 -5.04
C LYS A 5 -18.76 -7.45 -6.34
N LEU A 6 -18.98 -6.14 -6.44
CA LEU A 6 -19.35 -5.48 -7.68
C LEU A 6 -18.06 -5.33 -8.52
N ASN A 7 -18.00 -6.03 -9.64
CA ASN A 7 -16.95 -5.81 -10.63
C ASN A 7 -17.24 -4.49 -11.37
N PHE A 8 -16.62 -3.39 -10.93
CA PHE A 8 -16.89 -2.04 -11.44
C PHE A 8 -16.33 -1.75 -12.84
N ILE A 9 -15.24 -2.38 -13.24
CA ILE A 9 -14.57 -2.06 -14.51
C ILE A 9 -15.34 -2.43 -15.77
N PRO A 10 -16.00 -3.58 -15.91
CA PRO A 10 -16.77 -3.84 -17.13
C PRO A 10 -18.03 -2.95 -17.29
N LEU A 11 -18.53 -2.34 -16.22
CA LEU A 11 -19.69 -1.45 -16.27
C LEU A 11 -19.33 -0.03 -16.74
N VAL A 12 -18.10 0.43 -16.48
CA VAL A 12 -17.64 1.77 -16.87
C VAL A 12 -17.31 1.83 -18.37
N LEU A 13 -16.84 0.74 -18.97
CA LEU A 13 -16.52 0.69 -20.40
C LEU A 13 -17.76 0.71 -21.31
N SER A 14 -18.92 0.33 -20.80
CA SER A 14 -20.19 0.34 -21.59
C SER A 14 -20.90 1.70 -21.60
N LEU A 15 -20.46 2.68 -20.80
CA LEU A 15 -21.06 4.03 -20.72
C LEU A 15 -20.33 5.09 -21.56
N LEU A 16 -19.30 4.74 -22.30
CA LEU A 16 -18.42 5.68 -23.05
C LEU A 16 -18.88 5.92 -24.50
N VAL A 17 -20.17 5.92 -24.77
CA VAL A 17 -20.72 6.57 -25.98
C VAL A 17 -21.24 7.94 -25.58
N LEU A 18 -20.33 8.91 -25.35
CA LEU A 18 -20.68 10.30 -25.13
C LEU A 18 -20.63 11.08 -26.45
N PRO A 19 -21.61 11.94 -26.71
CA PRO A 19 -21.56 12.88 -27.84
C PRO A 19 -20.41 13.87 -27.64
N THR A 20 -19.85 14.31 -28.74
CA THR A 20 -18.76 15.31 -28.82
C THR A 20 -18.95 16.47 -27.85
N VAL A 21 -18.13 16.50 -26.81
CA VAL A 21 -18.07 17.63 -25.87
C VAL A 21 -17.20 18.73 -26.49
N PRO A 22 -17.63 20.00 -26.52
CA PRO A 22 -16.81 21.09 -26.98
C PRO A 22 -15.56 21.25 -26.11
N ASN A 23 -14.44 21.64 -26.73
CA ASN A 23 -13.18 21.95 -26.08
C ASN A 23 -13.38 22.90 -24.89
N LEU A 24 -13.35 22.35 -23.67
CA LEU A 24 -13.30 23.18 -22.47
C LEU A 24 -11.84 23.56 -22.23
N ILE A 25 -11.59 24.82 -22.33
CA ILE A 25 -10.33 25.47 -22.01
C ILE A 25 -10.02 25.15 -20.55
N SER A 26 -8.99 24.33 -20.32
CA SER A 26 -8.37 24.19 -19.01
C SER A 26 -7.79 25.57 -18.65
N ALA A 27 -8.37 26.22 -17.67
CA ALA A 27 -7.67 27.30 -16.98
C ALA A 27 -6.37 26.70 -16.46
N ALA A 28 -5.22 27.22 -16.88
CA ALA A 28 -3.96 26.88 -16.27
C ALA A 28 -4.06 27.36 -14.82
N ASP A 29 -3.96 26.41 -13.87
CA ASP A 29 -3.79 26.74 -12.46
C ASP A 29 -2.47 27.52 -12.36
N GLU A 30 -2.53 28.86 -12.28
CA GLU A 30 -1.41 29.66 -11.81
C GLU A 30 -1.17 29.26 -10.36
N VAL A 31 -0.17 28.42 -10.14
CA VAL A 31 0.21 28.01 -8.81
C VAL A 31 0.88 29.19 -8.14
N GLU A 32 0.21 29.76 -7.17
CA GLU A 32 0.79 30.70 -6.26
C GLU A 32 2.00 30.02 -5.56
N GLU A 33 3.20 30.56 -5.78
CA GLU A 33 4.47 30.05 -5.17
C GLU A 33 4.51 30.24 -3.65
N VAL A 34 3.37 30.23 -2.99
CA VAL A 34 3.23 30.43 -1.56
C VAL A 34 3.21 29.09 -0.85
N VAL A 35 4.11 28.87 0.12
CA VAL A 35 4.22 27.65 0.89
C VAL A 35 3.71 27.83 2.30
N ALA A 36 3.00 26.82 2.80
CA ALA A 36 2.46 26.78 4.15
C ALA A 36 3.39 26.11 5.16
N ILE A 37 4.39 25.35 4.71
CA ILE A 37 5.34 24.63 5.57
C ILE A 37 6.66 25.38 5.74
N GLY A 38 7.40 25.08 6.80
CA GLY A 38 8.70 25.69 7.09
C GLY A 38 8.62 27.04 7.80
N THR A 39 7.44 27.56 8.07
CA THR A 39 7.22 28.77 8.86
C THR A 39 6.03 28.63 9.81
N ARG A 40 6.08 29.28 10.95
CA ARG A 40 4.91 29.46 11.84
C ARG A 40 4.23 30.82 11.63
N ARG A 41 4.69 31.58 10.65
CA ARG A 41 4.10 32.86 10.22
C ARG A 41 3.24 32.65 9.00
N ASP A 42 2.65 33.72 8.50
CA ASP A 42 1.90 33.70 7.25
C ASP A 42 2.67 32.98 6.13
N ALA A 43 1.93 32.33 5.27
CA ALA A 43 2.47 31.65 4.11
C ALA A 43 3.38 32.58 3.30
N ARG A 44 4.56 32.08 2.89
CA ARG A 44 5.61 32.88 2.23
C ARG A 44 5.88 32.37 0.83
N SER A 45 6.51 33.19 0.01
CA SER A 45 7.06 32.71 -1.25
C SER A 45 8.17 31.65 -1.01
N VAL A 46 8.33 30.74 -1.93
CA VAL A 46 9.40 29.72 -1.88
C VAL A 46 10.77 30.37 -1.72
N GLY A 47 10.99 31.52 -2.39
CA GLY A 47 12.25 32.26 -2.34
C GLY A 47 12.58 32.90 -0.99
N ASP A 48 11.55 33.17 -0.16
CA ASP A 48 11.71 33.79 1.17
C ASP A 48 11.76 32.73 2.30
N SER A 49 11.67 31.45 1.95
CA SER A 49 11.76 30.38 2.93
C SER A 49 13.21 30.20 3.42
N PRO A 50 13.45 30.18 4.73
CA PRO A 50 14.79 29.95 5.29
C PRO A 50 15.32 28.53 5.08
N ALA A 51 14.43 27.60 4.70
CA ALA A 51 14.74 26.22 4.42
C ALA A 51 14.28 25.86 2.99
N PRO A 52 14.99 24.95 2.28
CA PRO A 52 14.62 24.58 0.92
C PRO A 52 13.28 23.84 0.89
N VAL A 53 12.28 24.45 0.28
CA VAL A 53 10.96 23.85 0.04
C VAL A 53 10.77 23.70 -1.46
N ASP A 54 10.52 22.48 -1.91
CA ASP A 54 10.10 22.24 -3.28
C ASP A 54 8.56 22.26 -3.34
N VAL A 55 8.00 22.88 -4.36
CA VAL A 55 6.57 22.85 -4.65
C VAL A 55 6.35 22.09 -5.95
N LEU A 56 5.63 20.98 -5.85
CA LEU A 56 5.23 20.15 -6.98
C LEU A 56 3.76 20.41 -7.27
N THR A 57 3.47 20.88 -8.45
CA THR A 57 2.10 21.17 -8.87
C THR A 57 1.32 19.93 -9.27
N GLY A 58 -0.01 19.99 -9.31
CA GLY A 58 -0.83 18.92 -9.87
C GLY A 58 -0.48 18.61 -11.34
N SER A 59 0.04 19.60 -12.10
CA SER A 59 0.53 19.39 -13.46
C SER A 59 1.86 18.63 -13.50
N ASP A 60 2.78 18.87 -12.56
CA ASP A 60 4.03 18.12 -12.48
C ASP A 60 3.77 16.64 -12.20
N LEU A 61 2.85 16.35 -11.28
CA LEU A 61 2.42 14.98 -10.99
C LEU A 61 1.76 14.32 -12.20
N LYS A 62 0.87 15.03 -12.89
CA LYS A 62 0.19 14.54 -14.09
C LYS A 62 1.16 14.13 -15.19
N ASN A 63 2.22 14.91 -15.38
CA ASN A 63 3.20 14.72 -16.45
C ASN A 63 4.16 13.55 -16.18
N GLN A 64 4.09 12.91 -15.01
CA GLN A 64 4.87 11.70 -14.74
C GLN A 64 4.32 10.50 -15.49
N GLY A 65 5.22 9.61 -15.93
CA GLY A 65 4.85 8.34 -16.57
C GLY A 65 4.17 7.35 -15.61
N ALA A 66 4.42 7.49 -14.30
CA ALA A 66 3.85 6.63 -13.27
C ALA A 66 2.36 6.88 -13.05
N THR A 67 1.66 5.88 -12.56
CA THR A 67 0.25 5.95 -12.19
C THR A 67 0.05 6.10 -10.68
N GLU A 68 0.94 5.52 -9.87
CA GLU A 68 0.90 5.62 -8.40
C GLU A 68 1.63 6.88 -7.92
N LEU A 69 1.07 7.52 -6.88
CA LEU A 69 1.58 8.78 -6.32
C LEU A 69 3.02 8.66 -5.78
N ASP A 70 3.32 7.54 -5.13
CA ASP A 70 4.65 7.27 -4.58
C ASP A 70 5.73 7.20 -5.67
N TYR A 71 5.43 6.58 -6.81
CA TYR A 71 6.35 6.56 -7.96
C TYR A 71 6.50 7.94 -8.62
N MET A 72 5.43 8.74 -8.69
CA MET A 72 5.50 10.12 -9.18
C MET A 72 6.45 10.95 -8.32
N LEU A 73 6.29 10.88 -6.99
CA LEU A 73 7.12 11.61 -6.03
C LEU A 73 8.57 11.14 -6.06
N ARG A 74 8.82 9.85 -6.19
CA ARG A 74 10.16 9.28 -6.29
C ARG A 74 10.94 9.82 -7.49
N THR A 75 10.26 10.19 -8.57
CA THR A 75 10.88 10.78 -9.75
C THR A 75 11.13 12.28 -9.59
N LEU A 76 10.27 12.99 -8.86
CA LEU A 76 10.27 14.44 -8.75
C LEU A 76 11.06 14.96 -7.55
N VAL A 77 11.10 14.20 -6.44
CA VAL A 77 11.68 14.66 -5.18
C VAL A 77 13.04 13.98 -4.93
N PRO A 78 14.14 14.73 -4.98
CA PRO A 78 15.45 14.19 -4.63
C PRO A 78 15.47 13.60 -3.22
N SER A 79 16.10 12.43 -3.06
CA SER A 79 16.23 11.68 -1.80
C SER A 79 14.92 11.18 -1.18
N PHE A 80 13.79 11.32 -1.86
CA PHE A 80 12.55 10.63 -1.51
C PHE A 80 12.58 9.19 -2.01
N ASN A 81 12.13 8.26 -1.18
CA ASN A 81 11.98 6.88 -1.59
C ASN A 81 10.79 6.23 -0.89
N VAL A 82 10.18 5.27 -1.56
CA VAL A 82 9.19 4.36 -1.00
C VAL A 82 9.66 2.96 -1.26
N ASN A 83 9.74 2.15 -0.23
CA ASN A 83 10.10 0.77 -0.38
C ASN A 83 8.85 -0.03 -0.82
N THR A 84 8.91 -0.59 -2.02
CA THR A 84 7.91 -1.54 -2.50
C THR A 84 8.43 -2.93 -2.16
N GLN A 85 8.03 -3.49 -1.04
CA GLN A 85 8.44 -4.82 -0.62
C GLN A 85 7.80 -5.88 -1.50
N PRO A 86 8.55 -6.55 -2.40
CA PRO A 86 7.98 -7.57 -3.28
C PRO A 86 7.68 -8.87 -2.53
N ILE A 87 8.46 -9.15 -1.49
CA ILE A 87 8.30 -10.30 -0.61
C ILE A 87 8.49 -9.81 0.81
N SER A 88 7.40 -9.76 1.57
CA SER A 88 7.41 -9.37 2.98
C SER A 88 6.12 -9.85 3.62
N ASP A 89 6.10 -9.96 4.96
CA ASP A 89 4.90 -10.38 5.66
C ASP A 89 3.76 -9.35 5.46
N ALA A 90 3.88 -8.14 5.96
CA ALA A 90 2.81 -7.16 5.85
C ALA A 90 3.20 -5.88 5.09
N ALA A 91 4.51 -5.61 4.94
CA ALA A 91 4.99 -4.37 4.36
C ALA A 91 4.68 -4.22 2.84
N THR A 92 4.25 -5.30 2.17
CA THR A 92 3.79 -5.27 0.77
C THR A 92 2.49 -4.46 0.61
N LEU A 93 1.66 -4.34 1.67
CA LEU A 93 0.32 -3.78 1.60
C LEU A 93 0.28 -2.26 1.62
N ILE A 94 1.27 -1.62 2.23
CA ILE A 94 1.32 -0.17 2.45
C ILE A 94 2.53 0.47 1.76
N ARG A 95 2.52 1.80 1.67
CA ARG A 95 3.59 2.60 1.05
C ARG A 95 4.10 3.68 2.01
N PRO A 96 4.80 3.31 3.09
CA PRO A 96 5.44 4.28 3.96
C PRO A 96 6.63 4.89 3.25
N ALA A 97 6.66 6.21 3.16
CA ALA A 97 7.72 6.92 2.47
C ALA A 97 8.85 7.29 3.42
N ASN A 98 10.06 7.37 2.89
CA ASN A 98 11.23 7.87 3.59
C ASN A 98 11.92 9.00 2.80
N LEU A 99 12.67 9.82 3.51
CA LEU A 99 13.38 10.97 2.94
C LEU A 99 14.81 11.01 3.49
N ARG A 100 15.77 11.36 2.62
CA ARG A 100 17.18 11.52 2.98
C ARG A 100 17.80 10.27 3.64
N GLY A 101 17.31 9.08 3.30
CA GLY A 101 17.79 7.82 3.85
C GLY A 101 17.45 7.59 5.33
N LEU A 102 16.48 8.31 5.88
CA LEU A 102 15.96 8.12 7.24
C LEU A 102 14.65 7.33 7.20
N PRO A 103 14.32 6.57 8.27
CA PRO A 103 13.08 5.79 8.35
C PRO A 103 11.80 6.62 8.19
N PRO A 104 10.68 6.01 7.80
CA PRO A 104 9.40 6.69 7.68
C PRO A 104 8.92 7.43 8.94
N ASP A 105 9.29 6.98 10.12
CA ASP A 105 8.98 7.64 11.42
C ASP A 105 9.66 9.02 11.58
N ASN A 106 10.68 9.30 10.76
CA ASN A 106 11.42 10.56 10.80
C ASN A 106 10.99 11.54 9.72
N MET A 107 10.01 11.20 8.89
CA MET A 107 9.43 12.06 7.88
C MET A 107 7.98 12.39 8.24
N LEU A 108 7.73 13.66 8.53
CA LEU A 108 6.37 14.12 8.83
C LEU A 108 5.54 14.23 7.56
N VAL A 109 4.39 13.58 7.56
CA VAL A 109 3.41 13.70 6.49
C VAL A 109 2.22 14.51 6.96
N LEU A 110 1.88 15.53 6.20
CA LEU A 110 0.74 16.42 6.44
C LEU A 110 -0.27 16.32 5.29
N THR A 111 -1.52 16.62 5.59
CA THR A 111 -2.59 16.83 4.63
C THR A 111 -3.25 18.17 4.95
N ASN A 112 -3.24 19.12 4.01
CA ASN A 112 -3.68 20.51 4.25
C ASN A 112 -3.06 21.10 5.54
N GLY A 113 -1.76 20.85 5.78
CA GLY A 113 -1.05 21.33 6.96
C GLY A 113 -1.34 20.57 8.28
N LYS A 114 -2.25 19.60 8.29
CA LYS A 114 -2.56 18.78 9.46
C LYS A 114 -1.87 17.43 9.41
N ARG A 115 -1.38 16.95 10.55
CA ARG A 115 -0.70 15.66 10.68
C ARG A 115 -1.59 14.52 10.19
N ARG A 116 -1.08 13.73 9.24
CA ARG A 116 -1.73 12.51 8.80
C ARG A 116 -1.49 11.37 9.80
N HIS A 117 -2.49 10.54 10.02
CA HIS A 117 -2.37 9.34 10.84
C HIS A 117 -1.42 8.31 10.19
N ARG A 118 -0.83 7.46 11.02
CA ARG A 118 0.10 6.41 10.58
C ARG A 118 -0.65 5.22 9.97
N GLY A 119 0.05 4.45 9.15
CA GLY A 119 -0.41 3.15 8.66
C GLY A 119 -0.49 2.13 9.79
N ALA A 120 -1.33 1.11 9.64
CA ALA A 120 -1.49 0.05 10.63
C ALA A 120 -0.28 -0.90 10.69
N VAL A 121 0.45 -1.02 9.58
CA VAL A 121 1.56 -1.96 9.44
C VAL A 121 2.87 -1.36 9.91
N ILE A 122 3.53 -2.04 10.85
CA ILE A 122 4.93 -1.82 11.19
C ILE A 122 5.77 -2.70 10.26
N SER A 123 6.65 -2.12 9.47
CA SER A 123 7.52 -2.87 8.56
C SER A 123 8.58 -3.65 9.33
N PHE A 124 8.77 -4.91 8.99
CA PHE A 124 9.85 -5.76 9.50
C PHE A 124 10.18 -6.87 8.49
N LEU A 125 11.29 -7.57 8.68
CA LEU A 125 11.77 -8.64 7.80
C LEU A 125 12.02 -8.19 6.36
N GLY A 126 13.05 -7.39 6.17
CA GLY A 126 13.52 -6.98 4.85
C GLY A 126 13.09 -5.58 4.45
N GLY A 127 12.55 -4.78 5.37
CA GLY A 127 12.22 -3.37 5.15
C GLY A 127 13.43 -2.45 5.00
N GLY A 128 14.63 -2.94 5.32
CA GLY A 128 15.85 -2.15 5.28
C GLY A 128 15.76 -0.97 6.24
N ILE A 129 15.88 0.26 5.76
CA ILE A 129 15.77 1.46 6.61
C ILE A 129 14.36 1.68 7.16
N ALA A 130 13.37 0.98 6.66
CA ALA A 130 11.99 1.01 7.15
C ALA A 130 11.71 -0.07 8.22
N ASP A 131 12.67 -0.96 8.53
CA ASP A 131 12.47 -2.00 9.53
C ASP A 131 12.21 -1.39 10.92
N GLY A 132 11.09 -1.79 11.52
CA GLY A 132 10.60 -1.26 12.79
C GLY A 132 9.85 0.07 12.71
N ALA A 133 9.75 0.68 11.52
CA ALA A 133 9.09 1.95 11.30
C ALA A 133 7.60 1.79 10.97
N GLN A 134 6.81 2.82 11.35
CA GLN A 134 5.36 2.90 11.14
C GLN A 134 4.98 4.26 10.53
N GLY A 135 5.31 4.46 9.27
CA GLY A 135 4.94 5.70 8.56
C GLY A 135 3.50 5.70 8.04
N PRO A 136 2.95 6.86 7.67
CA PRO A 136 1.68 6.97 6.96
C PRO A 136 1.67 6.23 5.62
N ASP A 137 0.54 5.64 5.26
CA ASP A 137 0.34 5.08 3.93
C ASP A 137 -0.03 6.19 2.93
N ILE A 138 0.93 6.60 2.10
CA ILE A 138 0.70 7.65 1.11
C ILE A 138 -0.06 7.15 -0.12
N SER A 139 -0.14 5.84 -0.33
CA SER A 139 -0.89 5.27 -1.45
C SER A 139 -2.41 5.45 -1.33
N ALA A 140 -2.90 5.77 -0.13
CA ALA A 140 -4.30 6.09 0.11
C ALA A 140 -4.72 7.50 -0.35
N ILE A 141 -3.76 8.32 -0.84
CA ILE A 141 -4.02 9.69 -1.32
C ILE A 141 -4.15 9.67 -2.84
N PRO A 142 -5.32 10.05 -3.41
CA PRO A 142 -5.49 10.11 -4.86
C PRO A 142 -4.75 11.30 -5.46
N ALA A 143 -3.93 11.06 -6.49
CA ALA A 143 -3.16 12.12 -7.14
C ALA A 143 -4.05 13.19 -7.78
N ILE A 144 -5.23 12.81 -8.26
CA ILE A 144 -6.20 13.74 -8.88
C ILE A 144 -6.73 14.78 -7.89
N ALA A 145 -6.70 14.51 -6.56
CA ALA A 145 -7.15 15.44 -5.53
C ALA A 145 -6.14 16.55 -5.22
N LEU A 146 -4.89 16.41 -5.65
CA LEU A 146 -3.81 17.29 -5.23
C LEU A 146 -3.79 18.58 -6.07
N LYS A 147 -3.78 19.72 -5.39
CA LYS A 147 -3.45 21.04 -5.93
C LYS A 147 -1.93 21.17 -6.06
N LYS A 148 -1.22 20.80 -4.99
CA LYS A 148 0.25 20.77 -4.92
C LYS A 148 0.73 19.82 -3.84
N VAL A 149 2.02 19.47 -3.89
CA VAL A 149 2.76 18.82 -2.82
C VAL A 149 3.93 19.71 -2.43
N GLU A 150 4.03 20.05 -1.16
CA GLU A 150 5.12 20.83 -0.61
C GLU A 150 6.09 19.88 0.09
N VAL A 151 7.37 19.98 -0.23
CA VAL A 151 8.42 19.12 0.32
C VAL A 151 9.48 19.97 0.98
N LEU A 152 9.52 19.97 2.29
CA LEU A 152 10.61 20.56 3.07
C LEU A 152 11.71 19.51 3.24
N ARG A 153 12.85 19.70 2.57
CA ARG A 153 13.99 18.78 2.59
C ARG A 153 15.01 19.10 3.67
N ASP A 154 14.58 19.61 4.80
CA ASP A 154 15.45 19.90 5.94
C ASP A 154 14.77 19.52 7.25
N GLY A 155 15.56 19.42 8.33
CA GLY A 155 15.04 19.11 9.65
C GLY A 155 14.18 20.24 10.19
N ALA A 156 12.94 19.90 10.54
CA ALA A 156 11.96 20.83 11.10
C ALA A 156 11.45 20.38 12.49
N ALA A 157 12.20 19.49 13.15
CA ALA A 157 11.83 18.89 14.42
C ALA A 157 11.56 19.94 15.53
N ALA A 158 12.26 21.07 15.50
CA ALA A 158 12.06 22.16 16.45
C ALA A 158 10.68 22.84 16.33
N GLN A 159 10.05 22.74 15.15
CA GLN A 159 8.73 23.34 14.90
C GLN A 159 7.59 22.31 14.93
N TYR A 160 7.85 21.10 14.42
CA TYR A 160 6.82 20.11 14.14
C TYR A 160 6.93 18.84 14.98
N GLY A 161 8.01 18.67 15.77
CA GLY A 161 8.22 17.47 16.59
C GLY A 161 9.20 16.48 15.99
N SER A 162 9.46 15.39 16.73
CA SER A 162 10.53 14.43 16.45
C SER A 162 10.40 13.64 15.14
N ASP A 163 9.25 13.58 14.54
CA ASP A 163 9.01 12.91 13.26
C ASP A 163 9.31 13.80 12.03
N ALA A 164 9.66 15.07 12.22
CA ALA A 164 10.11 15.96 11.16
C ALA A 164 11.64 16.12 11.07
N ILE A 165 12.41 15.08 11.42
CA ILE A 165 13.89 15.08 11.38
C ILE A 165 14.40 15.03 9.94
N ALA A 166 13.81 14.17 9.11
CA ALA A 166 14.19 14.04 7.70
C ALA A 166 13.64 15.17 6.83
N GLY A 167 12.48 15.69 7.21
CA GLY A 167 11.76 16.72 6.48
C GLY A 167 10.26 16.55 6.61
N ILE A 168 9.52 17.31 5.79
CA ILE A 168 8.06 17.33 5.77
C ILE A 168 7.57 17.13 4.35
N LEU A 169 6.49 16.35 4.22
CA LEU A 169 5.73 16.18 3.00
C LEU A 169 4.29 16.63 3.28
N ASN A 170 3.84 17.72 2.64
CA ASN A 170 2.51 18.26 2.80
C ASN A 170 1.69 18.11 1.52
N PHE A 171 0.62 17.33 1.57
CA PHE A 171 -0.33 17.15 0.49
C PHE A 171 -1.44 18.19 0.60
N VAL A 172 -1.48 19.13 -0.32
CA VAL A 172 -2.51 20.18 -0.36
C VAL A 172 -3.59 19.78 -1.36
N TYR A 173 -4.81 19.65 -0.87
CA TYR A 173 -5.96 19.31 -1.68
C TYR A 173 -6.47 20.48 -2.51
N LYS A 174 -7.12 20.18 -3.64
CA LYS A 174 -7.82 21.17 -4.46
C LYS A 174 -8.95 21.82 -3.70
N ASP A 175 -9.08 23.12 -3.89
CA ASP A 175 -10.02 24.04 -3.25
C ASP A 175 -10.83 24.87 -4.24
N ALA A 176 -10.77 24.53 -5.53
CA ALA A 176 -11.55 25.23 -6.55
C ALA A 176 -13.06 25.04 -6.30
N ALA A 177 -13.80 26.17 -6.34
CA ALA A 177 -15.25 26.21 -6.21
C ALA A 177 -15.98 25.94 -7.54
N GLU A 178 -15.25 25.71 -8.63
CA GLU A 178 -15.82 25.49 -9.96
C GLU A 178 -14.96 24.53 -10.78
N GLY A 179 -15.58 23.96 -11.78
CA GLY A 179 -14.89 23.13 -12.76
C GLY A 179 -14.90 21.64 -12.42
N TYR A 180 -14.57 20.87 -13.42
CA TYR A 180 -14.43 19.42 -13.30
C TYR A 180 -13.24 18.93 -14.12
N ARG A 181 -12.71 17.78 -13.73
CA ARG A 181 -11.61 17.10 -14.43
C ARG A 181 -11.86 15.60 -14.46
N LEU A 182 -11.65 15.02 -15.62
CA LEU A 182 -11.59 13.56 -15.82
C LEU A 182 -10.20 13.22 -16.36
N GLU A 183 -9.57 12.22 -15.79
CA GLU A 183 -8.27 11.72 -16.20
C GLU A 183 -8.33 10.21 -16.34
N ILE A 184 -7.91 9.68 -17.47
CA ILE A 184 -7.76 8.25 -17.69
C ILE A 184 -6.31 8.00 -18.07
N LYS A 185 -5.66 7.11 -17.33
CA LYS A 185 -4.26 6.75 -17.54
C LYS A 185 -4.16 5.24 -17.61
N SER A 186 -3.47 4.73 -18.62
CA SER A 186 -3.17 3.32 -18.77
C SER A 186 -1.71 3.16 -19.19
N GLY A 187 -1.08 2.11 -18.72
CA GLY A 187 0.31 1.80 -19.02
C GLY A 187 0.67 0.36 -18.70
N GLU A 188 1.81 -0.05 -19.21
CA GLU A 188 2.45 -1.34 -18.91
C GLU A 188 3.96 -1.16 -18.96
N TYR A 189 4.69 -2.07 -18.35
CA TYR A 189 6.14 -2.10 -18.51
C TYR A 189 6.54 -2.71 -19.84
N LYS A 190 7.74 -2.37 -20.31
CA LYS A 190 8.32 -2.88 -21.55
C LYS A 190 8.35 -4.42 -21.63
N GLU A 191 8.43 -5.06 -20.48
CA GLU A 191 8.44 -6.51 -20.32
C GLU A 191 7.06 -7.15 -20.53
N GLY A 192 6.00 -6.34 -20.72
CA GLY A 192 4.64 -6.81 -21.00
C GLY A 192 3.87 -7.22 -19.73
N ASP A 193 4.29 -6.71 -18.57
CA ASP A 193 3.66 -6.94 -17.27
C ASP A 193 3.36 -5.61 -16.55
N GLY A 194 2.74 -5.67 -15.38
CA GLY A 194 2.41 -4.49 -14.58
C GLY A 194 1.42 -3.56 -15.27
N GLN A 195 0.47 -4.14 -16.03
CA GLN A 195 -0.58 -3.34 -16.66
C GLN A 195 -1.35 -2.59 -15.58
N THR A 196 -1.53 -1.29 -15.79
CA THR A 196 -2.25 -0.42 -14.87
C THR A 196 -3.29 0.40 -15.62
N VAL A 197 -4.47 0.49 -15.03
CA VAL A 197 -5.54 1.41 -15.47
C VAL A 197 -5.94 2.26 -14.30
N ARG A 198 -5.92 3.58 -14.47
CA ARG A 198 -6.37 4.56 -13.48
C ARG A 198 -7.39 5.51 -14.09
N ILE A 199 -8.49 5.73 -13.38
CA ILE A 199 -9.53 6.70 -13.72
C ILE A 199 -9.65 7.66 -12.55
N GLY A 200 -9.35 8.93 -12.78
CA GLY A 200 -9.46 10.00 -11.79
C GLY A 200 -10.54 11.01 -12.18
N MET A 201 -11.36 11.41 -11.23
CA MET A 201 -12.40 12.42 -11.36
C MET A 201 -12.25 13.46 -10.26
N ASN A 202 -12.40 14.72 -10.60
CA ASN A 202 -12.43 15.81 -9.64
C ASN A 202 -13.52 16.81 -10.06
N ALA A 203 -14.24 17.34 -9.09
CA ALA A 203 -15.24 18.38 -9.29
C ALA A 203 -15.21 19.38 -8.16
N GLY A 204 -15.16 20.66 -8.51
CA GLY A 204 -15.38 21.80 -7.62
C GLY A 204 -16.78 22.36 -7.80
N MET A 205 -17.37 22.79 -6.70
CA MET A 205 -18.66 23.47 -6.68
C MET A 205 -18.69 24.54 -5.61
N PRO A 206 -19.41 25.67 -5.81
CA PRO A 206 -19.59 26.65 -4.76
C PRO A 206 -20.38 26.02 -3.59
N PHE A 207 -19.94 26.35 -2.40
CA PHE A 207 -20.62 25.99 -1.15
C PHE A 207 -20.87 27.27 -0.40
N THR A 208 -22.08 27.83 -0.51
CA THR A 208 -22.42 29.21 -0.16
C THR A 208 -21.78 30.25 -1.07
N ASP A 209 -22.02 31.55 -0.82
CA ASP A 209 -21.50 32.65 -1.64
C ASP A 209 -19.97 32.79 -1.55
N ASP A 210 -19.37 32.40 -0.41
CA ASP A 210 -17.96 32.60 -0.07
C ASP A 210 -17.25 31.29 0.31
N GLY A 211 -17.75 30.15 -0.16
CA GLY A 211 -17.20 28.84 0.18
C GLY A 211 -17.00 27.93 -1.04
N TYR A 212 -16.30 26.84 -0.81
CA TYR A 212 -16.09 25.81 -1.83
C TYR A 212 -16.35 24.42 -1.25
N ALA A 213 -16.73 23.51 -2.13
CA ALA A 213 -16.67 22.07 -1.91
C ALA A 213 -16.00 21.41 -3.11
N ASN A 214 -14.93 20.68 -2.87
CA ASN A 214 -14.15 19.99 -3.89
C ASN A 214 -14.10 18.50 -3.58
N PHE A 215 -14.45 17.67 -4.56
CA PHE A 215 -14.49 16.22 -4.41
C PHE A 215 -13.65 15.55 -5.47
N SER A 216 -12.95 14.53 -5.08
CA SER A 216 -12.12 13.70 -5.97
C SER A 216 -12.40 12.23 -5.75
N LEU A 217 -12.44 11.47 -6.84
CA LEU A 217 -12.54 10.02 -6.86
C LEU A 217 -11.46 9.46 -7.78
N GLU A 218 -10.74 8.45 -7.32
CA GLU A 218 -9.77 7.70 -8.13
C GLU A 218 -10.06 6.21 -8.02
N LEU A 219 -10.09 5.55 -9.18
CA LEU A 219 -10.23 4.10 -9.32
C LEU A 219 -9.00 3.58 -10.03
N GLN A 220 -8.38 2.52 -9.49
CA GLN A 220 -7.18 1.95 -10.08
C GLN A 220 -7.16 0.43 -9.96
N GLU A 221 -6.59 -0.21 -10.98
CA GLU A 221 -6.14 -1.60 -10.93
C GLU A 221 -4.72 -1.70 -11.47
N THR A 222 -3.90 -2.55 -10.84
CA THR A 222 -2.51 -2.77 -11.25
C THR A 222 -2.21 -4.27 -11.22
N ASP A 223 -1.78 -4.81 -12.34
CA ASP A 223 -1.28 -6.17 -12.42
C ASP A 223 0.13 -6.28 -11.84
N PRO A 224 0.52 -7.45 -11.32
CA PRO A 224 1.84 -7.65 -10.74
C PRO A 224 2.93 -7.62 -11.79
N THR A 225 4.16 -7.41 -11.33
CA THR A 225 5.35 -7.56 -12.18
C THR A 225 6.20 -8.74 -11.72
N ALA A 226 6.95 -9.34 -12.65
CA ALA A 226 7.96 -10.35 -12.37
C ALA A 226 9.34 -9.86 -12.83
N ARG A 227 10.30 -9.78 -11.90
CA ARG A 227 11.69 -9.35 -12.16
C ARG A 227 12.66 -10.36 -11.56
N SER A 228 12.32 -11.65 -11.70
CA SER A 228 13.04 -12.75 -11.08
C SER A 228 13.61 -13.70 -12.13
N ALA A 229 14.53 -14.52 -11.66
CA ALA A 229 14.98 -15.71 -12.34
C ALA A 229 14.63 -16.94 -11.50
N GLN A 230 14.53 -18.10 -12.14
CA GLN A 230 14.25 -19.34 -11.43
C GLN A 230 15.30 -19.61 -10.35
N ARG A 231 14.85 -19.96 -9.17
CA ARG A 231 15.72 -20.40 -8.10
C ARG A 231 16.46 -21.68 -8.46
N GLY A 232 17.75 -21.77 -8.11
CA GLY A 232 18.58 -22.94 -8.43
C GLY A 232 18.01 -24.25 -7.85
N ASP A 233 17.48 -24.21 -6.63
CA ASP A 233 16.87 -25.38 -5.99
C ASP A 233 15.57 -25.83 -6.68
N ALA A 234 14.75 -24.90 -7.15
CA ALA A 234 13.56 -25.20 -7.93
C ALA A 234 13.92 -25.73 -9.34
N ALA A 235 14.96 -25.16 -9.97
CA ALA A 235 15.46 -25.65 -11.25
C ALA A 235 15.93 -27.12 -11.15
N SER A 236 16.71 -27.44 -10.12
CA SER A 236 17.19 -28.82 -9.90
C SER A 236 16.03 -29.80 -9.64
N LEU A 237 14.97 -29.39 -8.94
CA LEU A 237 13.76 -30.21 -8.79
C LEU A 237 13.08 -30.46 -10.15
N LYS A 238 12.95 -29.44 -10.97
CA LYS A 238 12.33 -29.51 -12.30
C LYS A 238 13.14 -30.43 -13.23
N GLU A 239 14.48 -30.34 -13.21
CA GLU A 239 15.37 -31.22 -13.94
C GLU A 239 15.25 -32.69 -13.49
N ALA A 240 14.99 -32.92 -12.19
CA ALA A 240 14.74 -34.25 -11.64
C ALA A 240 13.32 -34.77 -11.93
N GLY A 241 12.50 -34.05 -12.69
CA GLY A 241 11.15 -34.46 -13.08
C GLY A 241 10.09 -34.22 -11.99
N VAL A 242 10.41 -33.43 -10.94
CA VAL A 242 9.48 -33.06 -9.89
C VAL A 242 8.57 -31.93 -10.39
N PRO A 243 7.23 -32.01 -10.24
CA PRO A 243 6.33 -30.92 -10.60
C PRO A 243 6.52 -29.77 -9.59
N VAL A 244 7.31 -28.79 -9.97
CA VAL A 244 7.60 -27.62 -9.13
C VAL A 244 6.44 -26.64 -9.20
N TRP A 245 6.05 -26.09 -8.05
CA TRP A 245 5.10 -25.01 -8.00
C TRP A 245 5.61 -23.80 -8.80
N GLU A 246 4.77 -23.27 -9.64
CA GLU A 246 5.02 -22.05 -10.42
C GLU A 246 4.16 -20.91 -9.89
N HIS A 247 4.80 -19.78 -9.52
CA HIS A 247 4.08 -18.66 -8.96
C HIS A 247 3.14 -18.05 -10.02
N PRO A 248 1.86 -17.72 -9.66
CA PRO A 248 0.88 -17.24 -10.63
C PRO A 248 1.23 -15.88 -11.26
N PHE A 249 2.17 -15.12 -10.67
CA PHE A 249 2.66 -13.85 -11.20
C PHE A 249 3.98 -14.00 -11.97
N GLY A 250 4.51 -15.21 -12.12
CA GLY A 250 5.78 -15.50 -12.76
C GLY A 250 5.63 -16.08 -14.16
N ASN A 251 6.76 -16.24 -14.82
CA ASN A 251 6.88 -16.90 -16.13
C ASN A 251 7.40 -18.33 -15.95
N GLY A 252 6.89 -19.06 -14.98
CA GLY A 252 7.32 -20.41 -14.63
C GLY A 252 8.34 -20.46 -13.48
N GLU A 253 8.59 -19.33 -12.80
CA GLU A 253 9.41 -19.30 -11.61
C GLU A 253 8.61 -19.71 -10.36
N ALA A 254 9.28 -20.45 -9.46
CA ALA A 254 8.70 -20.85 -8.17
C ALA A 254 8.56 -19.68 -7.20
N GLN A 255 9.37 -18.64 -7.33
CA GLN A 255 9.36 -17.45 -6.48
C GLN A 255 9.53 -16.20 -7.33
N VAL A 256 8.68 -15.20 -7.11
CA VAL A 256 8.66 -13.96 -7.89
C VAL A 256 9.10 -12.78 -7.03
N TRP A 257 10.03 -11.99 -7.57
CA TRP A 257 10.39 -10.67 -7.11
C TRP A 257 9.78 -9.64 -8.05
N GLY A 258 8.84 -8.84 -7.56
CA GLY A 258 8.13 -7.86 -8.38
C GLY A 258 7.10 -7.09 -7.57
N SER A 259 6.43 -6.14 -8.21
CA SER A 259 5.33 -5.40 -7.58
C SER A 259 4.14 -6.32 -7.30
N PRO A 260 3.41 -6.10 -6.21
CA PRO A 260 2.21 -6.88 -5.92
C PRO A 260 1.09 -6.56 -6.91
N LYS A 261 0.10 -7.43 -6.95
CA LYS A 261 -1.18 -7.17 -7.61
C LYS A 261 -2.03 -6.27 -6.73
N VAL A 262 -2.59 -5.19 -7.30
CA VAL A 262 -3.53 -4.30 -6.62
C VAL A 262 -4.85 -4.31 -7.36
N LYS A 263 -5.94 -4.57 -6.64
CA LYS A 263 -7.30 -4.59 -7.15
C LYS A 263 -8.23 -3.77 -6.29
N ASP A 264 -9.38 -3.42 -6.89
CA ASP A 264 -10.45 -2.72 -6.20
C ASP A 264 -9.93 -1.47 -5.46
N ASP A 265 -8.89 -0.78 -6.03
CA ASP A 265 -8.29 0.41 -5.43
C ASP A 265 -9.18 1.61 -5.70
N VAL A 266 -9.90 2.01 -4.68
CA VAL A 266 -10.86 3.12 -4.69
C VAL A 266 -10.40 4.16 -3.69
N LYS A 267 -10.26 5.43 -4.13
CA LYS A 267 -9.85 6.54 -3.27
C LYS A 267 -10.79 7.71 -3.46
N PHE A 268 -11.30 8.22 -2.37
CA PHE A 268 -12.17 9.41 -2.33
C PHE A 268 -11.57 10.47 -1.42
N VAL A 269 -11.66 11.73 -1.84
CA VAL A 269 -11.29 12.91 -1.04
C VAL A 269 -12.37 13.96 -1.16
N GLY A 270 -12.75 14.53 -0.02
CA GLY A 270 -13.57 15.74 0.07
C GLY A 270 -12.78 16.86 0.76
N ASN A 271 -12.88 18.09 0.25
CA ASN A 271 -12.28 19.28 0.82
C ASN A 271 -13.29 20.44 0.74
N ILE A 272 -13.69 20.97 1.87
CA ILE A 272 -14.72 22.00 2.00
C ILE A 272 -14.16 23.15 2.81
N GLY A 273 -14.34 24.37 2.34
CA GLY A 273 -14.01 25.60 3.05
C GLY A 273 -15.18 26.57 3.03
N LEU A 274 -15.34 27.31 4.12
CA LEU A 274 -16.40 28.28 4.29
C LEU A 274 -15.87 29.50 5.06
N GLU A 275 -16.05 30.68 4.53
CA GLU A 275 -15.80 31.92 5.28
C GLU A 275 -16.93 32.14 6.29
N LEU A 276 -16.55 32.17 7.59
CA LEU A 276 -17.50 32.43 8.67
C LEU A 276 -17.65 33.94 8.90
N THR A 277 -16.55 34.65 8.83
CA THR A 277 -16.43 36.10 8.92
C THR A 277 -15.28 36.55 8.02
N PRO A 278 -15.12 37.85 7.72
CA PRO A 278 -13.96 38.34 6.96
C PRO A 278 -12.59 37.99 7.55
N SER A 279 -12.53 37.57 8.82
CA SER A 279 -11.31 37.23 9.54
C SER A 279 -11.27 35.78 10.04
N SER A 280 -12.24 34.94 9.67
CA SER A 280 -12.27 33.54 10.11
C SER A 280 -12.87 32.61 9.07
N LYS A 281 -12.30 31.40 8.96
CA LYS A 281 -12.71 30.35 8.04
C LYS A 281 -12.96 29.05 8.79
N PHE A 282 -13.96 28.32 8.34
CA PHE A 282 -14.16 26.90 8.68
C PHE A 282 -13.60 26.05 7.56
N TYR A 283 -12.99 24.92 7.90
CA TYR A 283 -12.57 23.93 6.96
C TYR A 283 -12.94 22.52 7.41
N LEU A 284 -13.22 21.67 6.45
CA LEU A 284 -13.49 20.25 6.61
C LEU A 284 -12.87 19.50 5.45
N PHE A 285 -11.99 18.55 5.73
CA PHE A 285 -11.48 17.66 4.70
C PHE A 285 -11.33 16.23 5.21
N GLY A 286 -11.30 15.29 4.30
CA GLY A 286 -11.12 13.90 4.64
C GLY A 286 -10.90 13.01 3.43
N ASN A 287 -10.48 11.79 3.71
CA ASN A 287 -10.30 10.76 2.71
C ASN A 287 -10.96 9.44 3.12
N TYR A 288 -11.28 8.65 2.13
CA TYR A 288 -11.55 7.21 2.24
C TYR A 288 -10.81 6.49 1.12
N ALA A 289 -10.12 5.42 1.45
CA ALA A 289 -9.47 4.55 0.48
C ALA A 289 -9.64 3.09 0.87
N GLU A 290 -9.83 2.24 -0.12
CA GLU A 290 -9.89 0.78 0.03
C GLU A 290 -9.18 0.15 -1.15
N LYS A 291 -8.37 -0.89 -0.89
CA LYS A 291 -7.68 -1.66 -1.92
C LYS A 291 -7.45 -3.09 -1.47
N ASN A 292 -7.46 -4.04 -2.40
CA ASN A 292 -6.97 -5.39 -2.19
C ASN A 292 -5.56 -5.52 -2.77
N VAL A 293 -4.60 -5.97 -1.97
CA VAL A 293 -3.21 -6.17 -2.37
C VAL A 293 -2.83 -7.62 -2.18
N MET A 294 -2.22 -8.24 -3.21
CA MET A 294 -1.71 -9.60 -3.15
C MET A 294 -0.28 -9.64 -3.67
N GLY A 295 0.65 -10.00 -2.80
CA GLY A 295 2.07 -10.15 -3.12
C GLY A 295 2.53 -11.60 -3.15
N GLY A 296 3.81 -11.78 -3.53
CA GLY A 296 4.48 -13.07 -3.45
C GLY A 296 5.08 -13.33 -2.07
N PHE A 297 5.65 -14.53 -1.93
CA PHE A 297 6.39 -14.93 -0.75
C PHE A 297 7.56 -15.86 -1.12
N PHE A 298 8.27 -16.39 -0.11
CA PHE A 298 9.40 -17.30 -0.33
C PHE A 298 8.93 -18.70 -0.71
N PHE A 299 9.56 -19.30 -1.72
CA PHE A 299 9.35 -20.68 -2.10
C PHE A 299 9.70 -21.65 -0.97
N ARG A 300 8.86 -22.63 -0.74
CA ARG A 300 8.98 -23.71 0.23
C ARG A 300 9.36 -24.99 -0.50
N ASN A 301 10.66 -25.26 -0.53
CA ASN A 301 11.21 -26.42 -1.22
C ASN A 301 10.75 -27.73 -0.54
N PRO A 302 10.28 -28.73 -1.30
CA PRO A 302 9.72 -29.97 -0.74
C PRO A 302 10.73 -30.90 -0.08
N ASN A 303 12.03 -30.59 -0.16
CA ASN A 303 13.08 -31.45 0.38
C ASN A 303 13.75 -30.90 1.62
N ASN A 304 13.71 -29.58 1.85
CA ASN A 304 14.49 -28.95 2.91
C ASN A 304 13.74 -27.84 3.66
N ARG A 305 12.44 -27.71 3.49
CA ARG A 305 11.67 -26.78 4.33
C ARG A 305 11.41 -27.42 5.69
N THR A 306 12.29 -27.11 6.62
CA THR A 306 12.20 -27.57 8.02
C THR A 306 10.85 -27.22 8.65
N GLY A 307 10.30 -28.15 9.40
CA GLY A 307 9.01 -28.04 10.05
C GLY A 307 7.80 -28.32 9.14
N VAL A 308 8.02 -28.45 7.83
CA VAL A 308 6.98 -28.83 6.85
C VAL A 308 7.30 -30.16 6.21
N TYR A 309 8.47 -30.29 5.59
CA TYR A 309 8.88 -31.47 4.84
C TYR A 309 9.98 -32.26 5.52
N ASP A 310 10.81 -31.61 6.33
CA ASP A 310 11.85 -32.26 7.11
C ASP A 310 11.90 -31.79 8.57
N ASP A 311 12.62 -32.52 9.40
CA ASP A 311 12.79 -32.28 10.84
C ASP A 311 13.98 -31.36 11.18
N GLY A 312 14.68 -30.83 10.17
CA GLY A 312 15.91 -30.06 10.32
C GLY A 312 17.19 -30.90 10.28
N SER A 313 17.07 -32.23 10.15
CA SER A 313 18.20 -33.17 10.05
C SER A 313 18.12 -34.01 8.78
N ASP A 314 17.50 -33.47 7.73
CA ASP A 314 17.25 -34.13 6.45
C ASP A 314 16.36 -35.41 6.57
N ILE A 315 15.59 -35.55 7.64
CA ILE A 315 14.63 -36.64 7.81
C ILE A 315 13.23 -36.17 7.46
N ARG A 316 12.54 -36.89 6.59
CA ARG A 316 11.18 -36.60 6.14
C ARG A 316 10.20 -36.59 7.30
N LEU A 317 9.44 -35.49 7.43
CA LEU A 317 8.31 -35.42 8.36
C LEU A 317 7.14 -36.26 7.84
N ILE A 318 6.77 -37.27 8.62
CA ILE A 318 5.65 -38.16 8.32
C ILE A 318 4.71 -38.12 9.53
N ALA A 319 3.48 -37.69 9.32
CA ALA A 319 2.44 -37.75 10.32
C ALA A 319 1.89 -39.20 10.38
N ASP A 320 1.85 -39.76 11.57
CA ASP A 320 1.26 -41.08 11.85
C ASP A 320 -0.02 -40.88 12.68
N VAL A 321 -1.16 -41.00 12.00
CA VAL A 321 -2.48 -40.72 12.60
C VAL A 321 -2.82 -41.75 13.69
N ALA A 322 -2.39 -43.01 13.50
CA ALA A 322 -2.60 -44.05 14.49
C ALA A 322 -1.78 -43.77 15.75
N GLN A 323 -0.54 -43.34 15.63
CA GLN A 323 0.32 -42.97 16.76
C GLN A 323 -0.23 -41.71 17.46
N ALA A 324 -0.69 -40.73 16.72
CA ALA A 324 -1.30 -39.52 17.27
C ALA A 324 -2.57 -39.83 18.11
N ALA A 325 -3.28 -40.90 17.75
CA ALA A 325 -4.44 -41.42 18.50
C ALA A 325 -4.07 -42.32 19.68
N GLY A 326 -2.77 -42.45 20.02
CA GLY A 326 -2.28 -43.28 21.11
C GLY A 326 -1.99 -44.75 20.74
N GLY A 327 -2.04 -45.10 19.47
CA GLY A 327 -1.69 -46.41 18.94
C GLY A 327 -0.17 -46.59 18.70
N ALA A 328 0.21 -47.78 18.24
CA ALA A 328 1.57 -48.02 17.78
C ALA A 328 1.86 -47.28 16.46
N ARG A 329 3.13 -46.91 16.28
CA ARG A 329 3.57 -46.34 15.03
C ARG A 329 3.47 -47.36 13.90
N THR A 330 2.81 -47.00 12.81
CA THR A 330 2.63 -47.83 11.63
C THR A 330 3.38 -47.29 10.40
N CYS A 331 3.64 -46.01 10.38
CA CYS A 331 4.28 -45.34 9.26
C CYS A 331 5.81 -45.50 9.25
N PRO A 332 6.44 -45.56 8.07
CA PRO A 332 7.88 -45.52 7.94
C PRO A 332 8.53 -44.38 8.69
N SER A 333 9.77 -44.57 9.14
CA SER A 333 10.57 -43.52 9.80
C SER A 333 11.98 -43.48 9.20
N ASN A 334 12.72 -42.39 9.49
CA ASN A 334 14.11 -42.23 9.06
C ASN A 334 14.30 -42.19 7.53
N ILE A 335 13.31 -41.68 6.81
CA ILE A 335 13.41 -41.52 5.36
C ILE A 335 14.12 -40.20 5.06
N ASN A 336 15.14 -40.27 4.18
CA ASN A 336 15.87 -39.07 3.78
C ASN A 336 14.96 -38.09 3.00
N ALA A 337 14.81 -36.88 3.48
CA ALA A 337 13.99 -35.84 2.84
C ALA A 337 14.52 -35.40 1.48
N LYS A 338 15.80 -35.63 1.19
CA LYS A 338 16.46 -35.31 -0.09
C LYS A 338 16.33 -36.44 -1.12
N ASP A 339 15.70 -37.54 -0.76
CA ASP A 339 15.45 -38.60 -1.73
C ASP A 339 14.28 -38.20 -2.63
N TYR A 340 14.62 -37.79 -3.84
CA TYR A 340 13.67 -37.34 -4.87
C TYR A 340 12.77 -38.47 -5.41
N ASN A 341 13.14 -39.73 -5.21
CA ASN A 341 12.31 -40.87 -5.59
C ASN A 341 11.04 -40.99 -4.74
N LEU A 342 10.96 -40.22 -3.64
CA LEU A 342 9.74 -40.11 -2.83
C LEU A 342 8.58 -39.39 -3.54
N ILE A 343 8.81 -38.78 -4.68
CA ILE A 343 7.79 -38.05 -5.45
C ILE A 343 7.14 -38.93 -6.52
N GLY A 344 7.63 -40.17 -6.67
CA GLY A 344 7.05 -41.20 -7.53
C GLY A 344 6.47 -42.36 -6.73
N ASP A 345 6.99 -43.55 -6.92
CA ASP A 345 6.49 -44.80 -6.32
C ASP A 345 6.51 -44.82 -4.78
N ALA A 346 7.38 -44.06 -4.16
CA ALA A 346 7.45 -43.98 -2.71
C ALA A 346 6.32 -43.14 -2.09
N LEU A 347 5.78 -42.13 -2.82
CA LEU A 347 4.58 -41.42 -2.38
C LEU A 347 3.37 -42.32 -2.36
N ALA A 348 3.29 -43.28 -3.31
CA ALA A 348 2.23 -44.27 -3.38
C ALA A 348 2.12 -45.15 -2.11
N VAL A 349 3.23 -45.35 -1.40
CA VAL A 349 3.21 -46.08 -0.10
C VAL A 349 2.40 -45.29 0.95
N TYR A 350 2.55 -43.95 0.96
CA TYR A 350 1.80 -43.11 1.89
C TYR A 350 0.35 -42.88 1.45
N GLU A 351 0.12 -42.83 0.14
CA GLU A 351 -1.23 -42.70 -0.41
C GLU A 351 -2.09 -43.94 -0.16
N ASN A 352 -1.48 -45.12 -0.05
CA ASN A 352 -2.16 -46.37 0.17
C ASN A 352 -2.35 -46.70 1.66
N ASP A 353 -1.68 -46.01 2.60
CA ASP A 353 -1.86 -46.19 4.04
C ASP A 353 -2.59 -44.99 4.63
N PRO A 354 -3.87 -45.12 5.04
CA PRO A 354 -4.66 -44.02 5.59
C PRO A 354 -4.12 -43.48 6.93
N ASN A 355 -3.19 -44.17 7.57
CA ASN A 355 -2.55 -43.69 8.80
C ASN A 355 -1.33 -42.81 8.52
N CYS A 356 -0.80 -42.81 7.32
CA CYS A 356 0.44 -42.12 6.97
C CYS A 356 0.13 -40.87 6.09
N PHE A 357 0.68 -39.73 6.50
CA PHE A 357 0.52 -38.50 5.75
C PHE A 357 1.86 -37.75 5.62
N VAL A 358 2.12 -37.22 4.44
CA VAL A 358 3.24 -36.33 4.14
C VAL A 358 2.71 -35.11 3.36
N PHE A 359 3.25 -33.92 3.62
CA PHE A 359 2.79 -32.70 2.94
C PHE A 359 3.07 -32.68 1.42
N ASN A 360 3.92 -33.57 0.93
CA ASN A 360 4.08 -33.79 -0.50
C ASN A 360 2.79 -34.32 -1.20
N GLN A 361 1.83 -34.88 -0.45
CA GLN A 361 0.51 -35.25 -0.99
C GLN A 361 -0.33 -33.98 -1.31
N VAL A 362 -0.10 -32.87 -0.59
CA VAL A 362 -0.78 -31.59 -0.85
C VAL A 362 0.00 -30.74 -1.85
N PHE A 363 1.31 -30.64 -1.66
CA PHE A 363 2.21 -29.86 -2.49
C PHE A 363 3.44 -30.70 -2.91
N PRO A 364 3.31 -31.53 -3.95
CA PRO A 364 4.38 -32.46 -4.35
C PRO A 364 5.70 -31.76 -4.67
N GLY A 365 5.63 -30.66 -5.38
CA GLY A 365 6.77 -29.87 -5.85
C GLY A 365 7.12 -28.67 -4.97
N GLY A 366 6.67 -28.68 -3.72
CA GLY A 366 6.78 -27.51 -2.88
C GLY A 366 5.66 -26.50 -3.15
N PHE A 367 5.73 -25.33 -2.51
CA PHE A 367 4.73 -24.28 -2.66
C PHE A 367 5.33 -22.89 -2.43
N THR A 368 4.69 -21.90 -2.99
CA THR A 368 4.98 -20.49 -2.70
C THR A 368 3.71 -19.85 -2.20
N PRO A 369 3.66 -19.43 -0.93
CA PRO A 369 2.53 -18.67 -0.43
C PRO A 369 2.36 -17.36 -1.21
N SER A 370 1.13 -16.87 -1.29
CA SER A 370 0.85 -15.48 -1.59
C SER A 370 0.29 -14.83 -0.35
N PHE A 371 0.88 -13.71 0.03
CA PHE A 371 0.50 -12.94 1.22
C PHE A 371 -0.04 -11.59 0.79
N GLY A 372 -1.15 -11.19 1.38
CA GLY A 372 -1.82 -9.96 1.04
C GLY A 372 -2.95 -9.62 1.99
N GLY A 373 -3.92 -8.89 1.49
CA GLY A 373 -5.11 -8.54 2.24
C GLY A 373 -5.81 -7.30 1.74
N ASP A 374 -6.85 -6.92 2.47
CA ASP A 374 -7.60 -5.69 2.24
C ASP A 374 -7.03 -4.57 3.13
N VAL A 375 -6.77 -3.41 2.54
CA VAL A 375 -6.34 -2.22 3.26
C VAL A 375 -7.42 -1.17 3.14
N THR A 376 -7.89 -0.67 4.29
CA THR A 376 -8.82 0.46 4.38
C THR A 376 -8.14 1.61 5.11
N ASP A 377 -8.26 2.81 4.57
CA ASP A 377 -7.73 4.04 5.15
C ASP A 377 -8.79 5.14 5.10
N TRP A 378 -9.06 5.78 6.20
CA TRP A 378 -9.96 6.91 6.23
C TRP A 378 -9.51 7.97 7.23
N SER A 379 -9.82 9.21 6.94
CA SER A 379 -9.63 10.30 7.88
C SER A 379 -10.63 11.43 7.67
N ILE A 380 -10.83 12.18 8.75
CA ILE A 380 -11.58 13.43 8.75
C ILE A 380 -10.86 14.44 9.62
N ALA A 381 -10.70 15.64 9.11
CA ALA A 381 -10.18 16.80 9.83
C ALA A 381 -11.16 17.96 9.69
N SER A 382 -11.42 18.64 10.78
CA SER A 382 -12.28 19.84 10.81
C SER A 382 -11.68 20.89 11.74
N GLY A 383 -11.78 22.15 11.36
CA GLY A 383 -11.25 23.23 12.17
C GLY A 383 -11.79 24.60 11.81
N VAL A 384 -11.39 25.55 12.62
CA VAL A 384 -11.63 26.98 12.40
C VAL A 384 -10.31 27.71 12.56
N GLU A 385 -9.94 28.45 11.55
CA GLU A 385 -8.78 29.34 11.55
C GLU A 385 -9.20 30.79 11.40
N GLY A 386 -8.37 31.69 11.88
CA GLY A 386 -8.65 33.11 11.75
C GLY A 386 -7.63 34.00 12.43
N VAL A 387 -7.97 35.31 12.49
CA VAL A 387 -7.13 36.33 13.11
C VAL A 387 -7.98 37.09 14.15
N PHE A 388 -7.51 37.15 15.39
CA PHE A 388 -8.13 38.01 16.43
C PHE A 388 -7.90 39.50 16.14
N GLU A 389 -8.72 40.36 16.71
CA GLU A 389 -8.59 41.84 16.60
C GLU A 389 -7.19 42.35 16.97
N GLY A 390 -6.45 41.61 17.81
CA GLY A 390 -5.09 41.92 18.23
C GLY A 390 -3.98 41.48 17.25
N GLY A 391 -4.34 40.92 16.08
CA GLY A 391 -3.38 40.48 15.06
C GLY A 391 -2.80 39.07 15.29
N THR A 392 -3.21 38.38 16.34
CA THR A 392 -2.80 36.98 16.59
C THR A 392 -3.64 36.05 15.76
N SER A 393 -3.00 35.25 14.88
CA SER A 393 -3.65 34.17 14.13
C SER A 393 -3.91 32.99 15.04
N TYR A 394 -5.01 32.27 14.80
CA TYR A 394 -5.37 31.05 15.51
C TYR A 394 -5.85 29.97 14.54
N ASP A 395 -5.64 28.72 14.93
CA ASP A 395 -6.21 27.54 14.25
C ASP A 395 -6.54 26.47 15.31
N TYR A 396 -7.83 26.17 15.43
CA TYR A 396 -8.33 25.08 16.25
C TYR A 396 -8.82 23.96 15.38
N SER A 397 -8.31 22.74 15.57
CA SER A 397 -8.74 21.62 14.79
C SER A 397 -8.77 20.30 15.53
N VAL A 398 -9.59 19.41 15.01
CA VAL A 398 -9.62 18.00 15.37
C VAL A 398 -9.35 17.18 14.12
N HIS A 399 -8.60 16.10 14.29
CA HIS A 399 -8.35 15.11 13.24
C HIS A 399 -8.55 13.71 13.82
N ILE A 400 -9.26 12.85 13.09
CA ILE A 400 -9.42 11.44 13.40
C ILE A 400 -9.09 10.68 12.12
N GLY A 401 -8.25 9.66 12.22
CA GLY A 401 -7.91 8.81 11.08
C GLY A 401 -7.60 7.40 11.52
N GLU A 402 -7.96 6.45 10.69
CA GLU A 402 -7.72 5.04 10.89
C GLU A 402 -7.17 4.42 9.61
N ASN A 403 -6.15 3.59 9.78
CA ASN A 403 -5.68 2.66 8.76
C ASN A 403 -5.86 1.25 9.29
N ARG A 404 -6.40 0.35 8.47
CA ARG A 404 -6.66 -1.05 8.79
C ARG A 404 -6.13 -1.94 7.67
N ALA A 405 -5.46 -3.03 8.06
CA ALA A 405 -5.01 -4.07 7.17
C ALA A 405 -5.57 -5.42 7.65
N ASP A 406 -6.46 -6.02 6.86
CA ASP A 406 -7.00 -7.36 7.08
C ASP A 406 -6.19 -8.35 6.24
N PHE A 407 -5.50 -9.28 6.90
CA PHE A 407 -4.55 -10.15 6.22
C PHE A 407 -5.19 -11.42 5.67
N VAL A 408 -4.65 -11.88 4.54
CA VAL A 408 -4.92 -13.19 3.96
C VAL A 408 -3.61 -13.81 3.49
N ILE A 409 -3.46 -15.10 3.72
CA ILE A 409 -2.38 -15.89 3.14
C ILE A 409 -2.98 -17.11 2.46
N ILE A 410 -2.63 -17.30 1.21
CA ILE A 410 -3.12 -18.41 0.39
C ILE A 410 -1.95 -19.27 -0.09
N ASN A 411 -2.27 -20.46 -0.56
CA ASN A 411 -1.29 -21.41 -1.07
C ASN A 411 -0.20 -21.73 -0.04
N THR A 412 -0.64 -21.99 1.19
CA THR A 412 0.20 -22.32 2.35
C THR A 412 -0.42 -23.46 3.14
N LEU A 413 0.21 -23.85 4.24
CA LEU A 413 -0.31 -24.83 5.17
C LEU A 413 0.21 -24.57 6.58
N ASN A 414 -0.47 -25.12 7.58
CA ASN A 414 -0.01 -25.17 8.96
C ASN A 414 0.35 -26.62 9.33
N PRO A 415 1.64 -26.96 9.46
CA PRO A 415 2.07 -28.32 9.73
C PRO A 415 1.52 -28.92 11.04
N SER A 416 1.21 -28.07 12.02
CA SER A 416 0.65 -28.52 13.30
C SER A 416 -0.75 -29.13 13.18
N LEU A 417 -1.46 -28.84 12.08
CA LEU A 417 -2.78 -29.40 11.79
C LEU A 417 -2.73 -30.71 10.99
N GLY A 418 -1.53 -31.13 10.55
CA GLY A 418 -1.34 -32.34 9.76
C GLY A 418 -2.21 -32.38 8.51
N PRO A 419 -2.85 -33.54 8.21
CA PRO A 419 -3.67 -33.70 7.00
C PRO A 419 -4.93 -32.82 6.97
N GLN A 420 -5.29 -32.19 8.07
CA GLN A 420 -6.46 -31.31 8.16
C GLN A 420 -6.11 -29.83 7.93
N SER A 421 -4.85 -29.53 7.62
CA SER A 421 -4.46 -28.14 7.36
C SER A 421 -5.20 -27.58 6.14
N PRO A 422 -5.90 -26.44 6.29
CA PRO A 422 -6.34 -25.68 5.12
C PRO A 422 -5.13 -25.11 4.38
N THR A 423 -5.36 -24.65 3.16
CA THR A 423 -4.34 -23.99 2.33
C THR A 423 -4.50 -22.47 2.23
N GLU A 424 -5.49 -21.95 2.91
CA GLU A 424 -5.81 -20.53 3.02
C GLU A 424 -6.11 -20.15 4.46
N PHE A 425 -5.63 -19.00 4.91
CA PHE A 425 -5.83 -18.51 6.27
C PHE A 425 -6.09 -17.00 6.28
N GLU A 426 -6.94 -16.57 7.21
CA GLU A 426 -7.16 -15.18 7.58
C GLU A 426 -6.55 -14.94 8.97
N PRO A 427 -5.26 -14.57 9.07
CA PRO A 427 -4.56 -14.51 10.35
C PRO A 427 -5.00 -13.36 11.27
N GLY A 428 -5.80 -12.42 10.77
CA GLY A 428 -6.34 -11.31 11.55
C GLY A 428 -6.05 -9.95 10.93
N SER A 429 -6.15 -8.89 11.74
CA SER A 429 -6.05 -7.50 11.29
C SER A 429 -5.10 -6.69 12.15
N TYR A 430 -4.41 -5.73 11.53
CA TYR A 430 -3.79 -4.61 12.22
C TYR A 430 -4.64 -3.36 12.04
N ILE A 431 -4.80 -2.59 13.13
CA ILE A 431 -5.60 -1.37 13.13
C ILE A 431 -4.81 -0.29 13.85
N GLN A 432 -4.64 0.86 13.19
CA GLN A 432 -4.07 2.06 13.76
C GLN A 432 -5.11 3.18 13.73
N LEU A 433 -5.57 3.63 14.90
CA LEU A 433 -6.49 4.74 15.05
C LEU A 433 -5.79 5.90 15.77
N GLU A 434 -5.81 7.08 15.18
CA GLU A 434 -5.28 8.30 15.77
C GLU A 434 -6.34 9.36 15.89
N LYS A 435 -6.28 10.12 17.00
CA LYS A 435 -7.13 11.26 17.28
C LYS A 435 -6.25 12.42 17.75
N ASN A 436 -6.27 13.51 17.02
CA ASN A 436 -5.46 14.69 17.28
C ASN A 436 -6.37 15.88 17.55
N PHE A 437 -5.99 16.68 18.53
CA PHE A 437 -6.54 18.01 18.76
C PHE A 437 -5.40 19.02 18.67
N ASN A 438 -5.57 20.06 17.88
CA ASN A 438 -4.58 21.11 17.72
C ASN A 438 -5.17 22.47 18.09
N ALA A 439 -4.33 23.29 18.68
CA ALA A 439 -4.60 24.69 18.96
C ALA A 439 -3.33 25.49 18.71
N ASP A 440 -3.26 26.13 17.55
CA ASP A 440 -2.08 26.86 17.09
C ASP A 440 -2.33 28.36 17.19
N PHE A 441 -1.33 29.11 17.69
CA PHE A 441 -1.36 30.56 17.79
C PHE A 441 -0.08 31.15 17.26
N VAL A 442 -0.21 32.21 16.45
CA VAL A 442 0.93 32.94 15.87
C VAL A 442 0.74 34.44 16.06
N THR A 443 1.73 35.09 16.65
CA THR A 443 1.70 36.55 16.96
C THR A 443 2.79 37.26 16.14
#